data_b9507a66d0516dabbc7e8d39d2fdec62
#
_entry.id   b9507a66d0516dabbc7e8d39d2fdec62
#
_cell.length_a   1.000
_cell.length_b   1.000
_cell.length_c   1.000
_cell.angle_alpha   90.00
_cell.angle_beta   90.00
_cell.angle_gamma   90.00
#
_symmetry.space_group_name_H-M   'P 1'
#
loop_
_entity.id
_entity.type
_entity.pdbx_description
1 polymer ?
#
loop_
_entity_poly.entity_id
_entity_poly.type
_entity_poly.pdbx_seq_one_letter_code
_entity_poly.pdbx_strand_id
1 'polypeptide(L)'
;MARRLELHDWDDLPGTEERGPGWAMVLGNSIEVLEKLPPRSVDLVFADPPYHLSNGGTTCQAGRRVRVDKGGWDRSNGVEADHAFQREWLQACRRVLKPSGTIWVSGTQHVIFSVGYAMQELGFHLLNTVTWFKPNAAPNLACRMFTHSTEILLWAAPMRTKPLAHRFNYRDMKARNGGKQMRDLWEVAERPEPGGAQVVWPLPTPGPREKIHGRHPTQKPLALLERVIAASSAEGDLVVDPFTGSGTTGVAAVMAGRRFLGV
;
A
#
# COMPACT_ATOMS: atom_id res chain seq x y z
N MET A 1 -19.63 -8.54 -19.62
CA MET A 1 -18.79 -9.24 -18.63
C MET A 1 -17.36 -8.80 -18.85
N ALA A 2 -16.67 -8.24 -17.85
CA ALA A 2 -15.24 -7.95 -17.98
C ALA A 2 -14.48 -9.30 -18.07
N ARG A 3 -13.61 -9.45 -19.08
CA ARG A 3 -12.79 -10.65 -19.24
C ARG A 3 -11.92 -10.83 -17.99
N ARG A 4 -11.94 -12.01 -17.39
CA ARG A 4 -11.05 -12.35 -16.29
C ARG A 4 -9.64 -12.42 -16.85
N LEU A 5 -8.68 -11.64 -16.29
CA LEU A 5 -7.28 -11.78 -16.66
C LEU A 5 -6.83 -13.22 -16.36
N GLU A 6 -6.51 -13.97 -17.38
CA GLU A 6 -5.87 -15.28 -17.27
C GLU A 6 -4.36 -15.10 -17.11
N LEU A 7 -3.66 -16.08 -16.56
CA LEU A 7 -2.20 -15.98 -16.36
C LEU A 7 -1.41 -15.75 -17.68
N HIS A 8 -1.93 -16.25 -18.81
CA HIS A 8 -1.34 -16.04 -20.13
C HIS A 8 -1.47 -14.60 -20.65
N ASP A 9 -2.41 -13.82 -20.13
CA ASP A 9 -2.56 -12.41 -20.52
C ASP A 9 -1.39 -11.53 -20.01
N TRP A 10 -0.59 -12.05 -19.08
CA TRP A 10 0.59 -11.34 -18.53
C TRP A 10 1.85 -11.55 -19.37
N ASP A 11 1.86 -12.54 -20.26
CA ASP A 11 2.96 -12.78 -21.19
C ASP A 11 3.08 -11.63 -22.19
N ASP A 12 1.99 -10.91 -22.44
CA ASP A 12 1.92 -9.76 -23.35
C ASP A 12 2.29 -8.43 -22.68
N LEU A 13 2.55 -8.42 -21.34
CA LEU A 13 2.99 -7.22 -20.65
C LEU A 13 4.50 -7.00 -20.92
N PRO A 14 4.88 -5.90 -21.56
CA PRO A 14 6.29 -5.61 -21.84
C PRO A 14 7.03 -5.37 -20.51
N GLY A 15 8.24 -5.88 -20.41
CA GLY A 15 9.09 -5.75 -19.22
C GLY A 15 8.78 -6.77 -18.11
N THR A 16 8.01 -7.85 -18.37
CA THR A 16 7.86 -8.93 -17.40
C THR A 16 9.20 -9.61 -17.17
N GLU A 17 9.78 -9.42 -15.99
CA GLU A 17 11.11 -9.97 -15.65
C GLU A 17 11.00 -11.29 -14.92
N GLU A 18 10.05 -11.40 -13.99
CA GLU A 18 9.85 -12.61 -13.20
C GLU A 18 8.35 -12.94 -13.08
N ARG A 19 8.05 -14.24 -13.09
CA ARG A 19 6.69 -14.74 -12.91
C ARG A 19 6.68 -16.14 -12.33
N GLY A 20 5.56 -16.48 -11.72
CA GLY A 20 5.26 -17.81 -11.22
C GLY A 20 3.77 -18.07 -11.19
N PRO A 21 3.34 -19.22 -10.65
CA PRO A 21 1.92 -19.54 -10.55
C PRO A 21 1.16 -18.45 -9.76
N GLY A 22 0.32 -17.69 -10.48
CA GLY A 22 -0.51 -16.66 -9.88
C GLY A 22 0.14 -15.29 -9.66
N TRP A 23 1.39 -15.07 -10.08
CA TRP A 23 2.04 -13.76 -9.92
C TRP A 23 2.98 -13.40 -11.07
N ALA A 24 3.14 -12.11 -11.28
CA ALA A 24 4.13 -11.53 -12.20
C ALA A 24 4.72 -10.23 -11.65
N MET A 25 5.98 -9.96 -12.02
CA MET A 25 6.71 -8.72 -11.74
C MET A 25 7.13 -8.10 -13.07
N VAL A 26 6.84 -6.82 -13.25
CA VAL A 26 7.12 -6.06 -14.46
C VAL A 26 8.05 -4.90 -14.11
N LEU A 27 9.19 -4.81 -14.75
CA LEU A 27 10.04 -3.62 -14.69
C LEU A 27 9.58 -2.62 -15.76
N GLY A 28 9.05 -1.48 -15.34
CA GLY A 28 8.53 -0.49 -16.27
C GLY A 28 7.83 0.69 -15.61
N ASN A 29 7.23 1.53 -16.45
CA ASN A 29 6.38 2.61 -16.00
C ASN A 29 5.02 2.04 -15.58
N SER A 30 4.66 2.21 -14.31
CA SER A 30 3.43 1.66 -13.76
C SER A 30 2.16 2.18 -14.44
N ILE A 31 2.14 3.43 -14.92
CA ILE A 31 1.01 4.01 -15.63
C ILE A 31 0.80 3.29 -16.95
N GLU A 32 1.89 3.11 -17.74
CA GLU A 32 1.84 2.41 -19.02
C GLU A 32 1.43 0.95 -18.88
N VAL A 33 1.89 0.28 -17.81
CA VAL A 33 1.50 -1.11 -17.53
C VAL A 33 0.02 -1.18 -17.14
N LEU A 34 -0.42 -0.30 -16.24
CA LEU A 34 -1.82 -0.23 -15.85
C LEU A 34 -2.73 0.05 -17.05
N GLU A 35 -2.33 0.92 -18.00
CA GLU A 35 -3.12 1.25 -19.18
C GLU A 35 -3.37 0.04 -20.11
N LYS A 36 -2.48 -0.94 -20.10
CA LYS A 36 -2.62 -2.19 -20.86
C LYS A 36 -3.59 -3.18 -20.21
N LEU A 37 -3.83 -3.06 -18.91
CA LEU A 37 -4.78 -3.92 -18.22
C LEU A 37 -6.22 -3.61 -18.67
N PRO A 38 -7.09 -4.62 -18.82
CA PRO A 38 -8.50 -4.39 -19.08
C PRO A 38 -9.14 -3.50 -18.00
N PRO A 39 -10.05 -2.59 -18.37
CA PRO A 39 -10.77 -1.82 -17.38
C PRO A 39 -11.62 -2.75 -16.49
N ARG A 40 -11.73 -2.39 -15.20
CA ARG A 40 -12.53 -3.15 -14.20
C ARG A 40 -12.11 -4.62 -14.06
N SER A 41 -10.79 -4.89 -14.10
CA SER A 41 -10.21 -6.23 -13.98
C SER A 41 -9.57 -6.51 -12.62
N VAL A 42 -9.21 -5.47 -11.86
CA VAL A 42 -8.45 -5.54 -10.61
C VAL A 42 -9.39 -5.49 -9.41
N ASP A 43 -9.15 -6.35 -8.44
CA ASP A 43 -9.94 -6.43 -7.21
C ASP A 43 -9.39 -5.54 -6.10
N LEU A 44 -8.07 -5.45 -5.99
CA LEU A 44 -7.39 -4.68 -4.95
C LEU A 44 -6.14 -4.01 -5.54
N VAL A 45 -5.97 -2.73 -5.27
CA VAL A 45 -4.69 -2.02 -5.45
C VAL A 45 -4.14 -1.68 -4.06
N PHE A 46 -2.86 -2.02 -3.83
CA PHE A 46 -2.07 -1.41 -2.77
C PHE A 46 -0.98 -0.58 -3.43
N ALA A 47 -0.77 0.65 -2.98
CA ALA A 47 0.23 1.56 -3.54
C ALA A 47 1.05 2.23 -2.44
N ASP A 48 2.37 2.21 -2.61
CA ASP A 48 3.35 2.93 -1.76
C ASP A 48 4.14 3.90 -2.63
N PRO A 49 3.51 5.03 -3.09
CA PRO A 49 4.12 5.93 -4.06
C PRO A 49 5.36 6.64 -3.47
N PRO A 50 6.19 7.29 -4.30
CA PRO A 50 7.30 8.12 -3.82
C PRO A 50 6.83 9.16 -2.80
N TYR A 51 7.58 9.30 -1.66
CA TYR A 51 7.24 10.23 -0.59
C TYR A 51 7.95 11.58 -0.71
N HIS A 52 8.81 11.73 -1.72
CA HIS A 52 9.62 12.93 -1.97
C HIS A 52 10.54 13.34 -0.80
N LEU A 53 11.10 12.34 -0.09
CA LEU A 53 11.96 12.56 1.08
C LEU A 53 13.41 12.86 0.73
N SER A 54 13.81 12.63 -0.53
CA SER A 54 15.21 12.78 -1.00
C SER A 54 15.63 14.21 -1.37
N ASN A 55 14.87 15.22 -0.92
CA ASN A 55 15.14 16.64 -1.16
C ASN A 55 15.96 17.31 -0.04
N GLY A 56 16.99 16.63 0.46
CA GLY A 56 17.85 17.19 1.52
C GLY A 56 17.33 16.94 2.94
N GLY A 57 16.28 16.14 3.10
CA GLY A 57 15.80 15.66 4.40
C GLY A 57 16.87 14.86 5.16
N THR A 58 16.74 14.80 6.47
CA THR A 58 17.65 14.04 7.34
C THR A 58 16.87 13.13 8.26
N THR A 59 17.46 11.97 8.57
CA THR A 59 16.92 11.00 9.53
C THR A 59 17.95 10.65 10.59
N CYS A 60 17.54 9.93 11.62
CA CYS A 60 18.43 9.38 12.64
C CYS A 60 18.77 7.92 12.30
N GLN A 61 20.06 7.60 12.20
CA GLN A 61 20.54 6.24 12.08
C GLN A 61 21.63 5.99 13.12
N ALA A 62 21.39 5.02 14.00
CA ALA A 62 22.30 4.71 15.11
C ALA A 62 22.71 5.95 15.95
N GLY A 63 21.75 6.82 16.26
CA GLY A 63 22.00 8.05 17.03
C GLY A 63 22.64 9.19 16.24
N ARG A 64 22.93 9.02 14.96
CA ARG A 64 23.59 10.05 14.12
C ARG A 64 22.61 10.61 13.08
N ARG A 65 22.74 11.90 12.80
CA ARG A 65 22.01 12.55 11.71
C ARG A 65 22.61 12.12 10.37
N VAL A 66 21.80 11.49 9.51
CA VAL A 66 22.18 11.09 8.15
C VAL A 66 21.23 11.71 7.13
N ARG A 67 21.76 12.01 5.94
CA ARG A 67 20.94 12.50 4.83
C ARG A 67 20.03 11.39 4.33
N VAL A 68 18.78 11.72 4.01
CA VAL A 68 17.88 10.80 3.30
C VAL A 68 18.17 10.94 1.80
N ASP A 69 18.58 9.85 1.18
CA ASP A 69 18.67 9.72 -0.28
C ASP A 69 18.19 8.31 -0.64
N LYS A 70 17.04 8.25 -1.27
CA LYS A 70 16.41 7.00 -1.72
C LYS A 70 16.53 6.80 -3.23
N GLY A 71 17.16 7.76 -3.92
CA GLY A 71 17.35 7.76 -5.36
C GLY A 71 16.58 8.88 -6.08
N GLY A 72 16.82 9.00 -7.37
CA GLY A 72 16.23 10.06 -8.21
C GLY A 72 14.70 10.01 -8.27
N TRP A 73 14.13 8.83 -8.18
CA TRP A 73 12.68 8.60 -8.21
C TRP A 73 11.92 9.20 -7.00
N ASP A 74 12.60 9.45 -5.87
CA ASP A 74 12.01 10.01 -4.65
C ASP A 74 12.29 11.52 -4.51
N ARG A 75 12.66 12.21 -5.58
CA ARG A 75 12.84 13.66 -5.60
C ARG A 75 11.56 14.37 -6.01
N SER A 76 11.27 15.51 -5.36
CA SER A 76 10.18 16.38 -5.75
C SER A 76 10.59 17.23 -6.95
N ASN A 77 9.67 17.43 -7.88
CA ASN A 77 9.77 18.36 -8.99
C ASN A 77 8.94 19.64 -8.74
N GLY A 78 8.50 19.86 -7.51
CA GLY A 78 7.62 20.93 -7.09
C GLY A 78 6.17 20.46 -6.90
N VAL A 79 5.43 21.19 -6.06
CA VAL A 79 4.10 20.78 -5.58
C VAL A 79 3.13 20.48 -6.72
N GLU A 80 3.13 21.31 -7.77
CA GLU A 80 2.22 21.14 -8.92
C GLU A 80 2.54 19.87 -9.73
N ALA A 81 3.82 19.63 -10.03
CA ALA A 81 4.26 18.46 -10.77
C ALA A 81 4.05 17.18 -9.96
N ASP A 82 4.35 17.21 -8.65
CA ASP A 82 4.14 16.09 -7.75
C ASP A 82 2.65 15.75 -7.64
N HIS A 83 1.77 16.77 -7.57
CA HIS A 83 0.32 16.55 -7.54
C HIS A 83 -0.20 16.00 -8.88
N ALA A 84 0.28 16.51 -10.01
CA ALA A 84 -0.06 15.99 -11.32
C ALA A 84 0.29 14.50 -11.46
N PHE A 85 1.46 14.09 -10.98
CA PHE A 85 1.86 12.70 -10.90
C PHE A 85 0.90 11.85 -10.05
N GLN A 86 0.47 12.35 -8.86
CA GLN A 86 -0.50 11.63 -8.02
C GLN A 86 -1.83 11.42 -8.78
N ARG A 87 -2.32 12.41 -9.50
CA ARG A 87 -3.55 12.29 -10.28
C ARG A 87 -3.42 11.25 -11.40
N GLU A 88 -2.31 11.24 -12.10
CA GLU A 88 -2.10 10.40 -13.28
C GLU A 88 -2.13 8.90 -12.92
N TRP A 89 -1.31 8.45 -11.98
CA TRP A 89 -1.31 7.05 -11.60
C TRP A 89 -2.60 6.62 -10.86
N LEU A 90 -3.21 7.51 -10.06
CA LEU A 90 -4.51 7.24 -9.44
C LEU A 90 -5.62 7.07 -10.47
N GLN A 91 -5.61 7.87 -11.54
CA GLN A 91 -6.55 7.73 -12.64
C GLN A 91 -6.41 6.38 -13.35
N ALA A 92 -5.17 5.94 -13.61
CA ALA A 92 -4.90 4.63 -14.17
C ALA A 92 -5.39 3.49 -13.25
N CYS A 93 -5.11 3.58 -11.94
CA CYS A 93 -5.64 2.62 -10.95
C CYS A 93 -7.17 2.60 -10.93
N ARG A 94 -7.81 3.76 -10.94
CA ARG A 94 -9.29 3.88 -10.95
C ARG A 94 -9.92 3.19 -12.15
N ARG A 95 -9.29 3.30 -13.33
CA ARG A 95 -9.77 2.67 -14.57
C ARG A 95 -9.80 1.15 -14.47
N VAL A 96 -8.76 0.56 -13.87
CA VAL A 96 -8.62 -0.90 -13.80
C VAL A 96 -9.38 -1.52 -12.64
N LEU A 97 -9.70 -0.77 -11.58
CA LEU A 97 -10.44 -1.26 -10.43
C LEU A 97 -11.88 -1.66 -10.80
N LYS A 98 -12.30 -2.83 -10.33
CA LYS A 98 -13.70 -3.26 -10.38
C LYS A 98 -14.56 -2.32 -9.52
N PRO A 99 -15.89 -2.20 -9.79
CA PRO A 99 -16.80 -1.44 -8.91
C PRO A 99 -16.81 -1.94 -7.45
N SER A 100 -16.52 -3.23 -7.23
CA SER A 100 -16.37 -3.86 -5.92
C SER A 100 -14.93 -3.81 -5.38
N GLY A 101 -13.98 -3.38 -6.18
CA GLY A 101 -12.58 -3.28 -5.82
C GLY A 101 -12.30 -2.08 -4.92
N THR A 102 -11.11 -2.09 -4.30
CA THR A 102 -10.64 -0.97 -3.48
C THR A 102 -9.16 -0.68 -3.71
N ILE A 103 -8.76 0.52 -3.32
CA ILE A 103 -7.37 0.94 -3.30
C ILE A 103 -6.96 1.34 -1.89
N TRP A 104 -5.76 0.93 -1.51
CA TRP A 104 -5.06 1.41 -0.32
C TRP A 104 -3.80 2.14 -0.74
N VAL A 105 -3.61 3.35 -0.24
CA VAL A 105 -2.41 4.14 -0.51
C VAL A 105 -1.74 4.51 0.78
N SER A 106 -0.49 4.10 0.95
CA SER A 106 0.31 4.50 2.11
C SER A 106 1.05 5.81 1.85
N GLY A 107 1.27 6.58 2.90
CA GLY A 107 2.02 7.82 2.80
C GLY A 107 2.25 8.50 4.13
N THR A 108 3.31 9.32 4.15
CA THR A 108 3.55 10.29 5.22
C THR A 108 2.91 11.63 4.86
N GLN A 109 2.98 12.59 5.79
CA GLN A 109 2.49 13.97 5.57
C GLN A 109 3.02 14.63 4.30
N HIS A 110 4.16 14.17 3.76
CA HIS A 110 4.79 14.78 2.59
C HIS A 110 4.02 14.51 1.29
N VAL A 111 3.25 13.43 1.24
CA VAL A 111 2.55 13.00 0.02
C VAL A 111 1.05 12.77 0.23
N ILE A 112 0.65 12.33 1.44
CA ILE A 112 -0.70 11.79 1.66
C ILE A 112 -1.82 12.82 1.45
N PHE A 113 -1.56 14.11 1.71
CA PHE A 113 -2.55 15.16 1.49
C PHE A 113 -2.81 15.41 0.01
N SER A 114 -1.74 15.38 -0.82
CA SER A 114 -1.86 15.47 -2.28
C SER A 114 -2.59 14.26 -2.85
N VAL A 115 -2.26 13.05 -2.38
CA VAL A 115 -2.96 11.81 -2.75
C VAL A 115 -4.44 11.90 -2.39
N GLY A 116 -4.78 12.29 -1.15
CA GLY A 116 -6.17 12.40 -0.69
C GLY A 116 -6.96 13.41 -1.50
N TYR A 117 -6.37 14.55 -1.84
CA TYR A 117 -6.99 15.56 -2.68
C TYR A 117 -7.20 15.05 -4.11
N ALA A 118 -6.18 14.43 -4.73
CA ALA A 118 -6.29 13.83 -6.06
C ALA A 118 -7.36 12.72 -6.11
N MET A 119 -7.50 11.90 -5.07
CA MET A 119 -8.58 10.93 -4.96
C MET A 119 -9.96 11.59 -5.00
N GLN A 120 -10.14 12.71 -4.28
CA GLN A 120 -11.42 13.45 -4.28
C GLN A 120 -11.71 14.05 -5.65
N GLU A 121 -10.72 14.70 -6.30
CA GLU A 121 -10.87 15.25 -7.66
C GLU A 121 -11.26 14.16 -8.67
N LEU A 122 -10.66 12.98 -8.58
CA LEU A 122 -10.95 11.84 -9.45
C LEU A 122 -12.27 11.13 -9.11
N GLY A 123 -12.97 11.51 -8.04
CA GLY A 123 -14.24 10.93 -7.64
C GLY A 123 -14.14 9.56 -6.98
N PHE A 124 -13.03 9.25 -6.33
CA PHE A 124 -12.97 8.10 -5.43
C PHE A 124 -13.89 8.33 -4.22
N HIS A 125 -14.40 7.25 -3.68
CA HIS A 125 -15.13 7.27 -2.41
C HIS A 125 -14.18 6.84 -1.28
N LEU A 126 -13.68 7.81 -0.52
CA LEU A 126 -12.86 7.54 0.67
C LEU A 126 -13.68 6.79 1.71
N LEU A 127 -13.17 5.66 2.17
CA LEU A 127 -13.79 4.78 3.16
C LEU A 127 -13.23 5.02 4.55
N ASN A 128 -11.89 4.99 4.68
CA ASN A 128 -11.19 5.26 5.93
C ASN A 128 -9.85 5.95 5.70
N THR A 129 -9.43 6.68 6.71
CA THR A 129 -8.04 7.10 6.93
C THR A 129 -7.50 6.27 8.08
N VAL A 130 -6.72 5.23 7.76
CA VAL A 130 -6.13 4.34 8.76
C VAL A 130 -4.78 4.89 9.17
N THR A 131 -4.56 5.02 10.47
CA THR A 131 -3.26 5.42 11.03
C THR A 131 -2.49 4.19 11.46
N TRP A 132 -1.34 3.95 10.81
CA TRP A 132 -0.39 2.95 11.24
C TRP A 132 0.63 3.57 12.19
N PHE A 133 0.64 3.12 13.44
CA PHE A 133 1.58 3.55 14.47
C PHE A 133 2.86 2.69 14.45
N LYS A 134 4.01 3.34 14.52
CA LYS A 134 5.36 2.72 14.56
C LYS A 134 6.00 2.97 15.92
N PRO A 135 5.99 2.00 16.85
CA PRO A 135 6.52 2.20 18.21
C PRO A 135 8.04 2.42 18.24
N ASN A 136 8.74 1.96 17.19
CA ASN A 136 10.19 2.07 17.06
C ASN A 136 10.62 3.22 16.13
N ALA A 137 9.81 4.29 16.03
CA ALA A 137 10.14 5.45 15.21
C ALA A 137 11.46 6.09 15.63
N ALA A 138 12.26 6.51 14.65
CA ALA A 138 13.52 7.20 14.90
C ALA A 138 13.28 8.56 15.59
N PRO A 139 14.07 8.93 16.61
CA PRO A 139 13.90 10.20 17.31
C PRO A 139 14.14 11.41 16.41
N ASN A 140 13.42 12.49 16.70
CA ASN A 140 13.67 13.79 16.06
C ASN A 140 14.86 14.49 16.72
N LEU A 141 16.04 14.37 16.11
CA LEU A 141 17.27 14.97 16.64
C LEU A 141 17.27 16.50 16.61
N ALA A 142 16.40 17.14 15.85
CA ALA A 142 16.29 18.59 15.81
C ALA A 142 15.53 19.16 17.03
N CYS A 143 14.78 18.35 17.74
CA CYS A 143 13.97 18.71 18.91
C CYS A 143 13.03 19.92 18.66
N ARG A 144 12.53 20.07 17.42
CA ARG A 144 11.69 21.21 17.02
C ARG A 144 10.27 20.83 16.63
N MET A 145 9.96 19.54 16.62
CA MET A 145 8.63 18.97 16.33
C MET A 145 8.52 17.62 17.01
N PHE A 146 7.31 17.10 17.09
CA PHE A 146 7.09 15.74 17.58
C PHE A 146 7.77 14.70 16.70
N THR A 147 8.13 13.56 17.28
CA THR A 147 8.66 12.43 16.52
C THR A 147 7.58 11.85 15.61
N HIS A 148 7.92 11.72 14.32
CA HIS A 148 7.01 11.10 13.35
C HIS A 148 6.94 9.59 13.56
N SER A 149 5.93 9.16 14.28
CA SER A 149 5.71 7.74 14.64
C SER A 149 4.55 7.09 13.90
N THR A 150 4.01 7.74 12.88
CA THR A 150 2.85 7.23 12.14
C THR A 150 3.07 7.30 10.65
N GLU A 151 2.39 6.40 9.92
CA GLU A 151 2.06 6.54 8.52
C GLU A 151 0.55 6.44 8.33
N ILE A 152 0.04 7.00 7.26
CA ILE A 152 -1.38 7.00 6.93
C ILE A 152 -1.60 6.05 5.76
N LEU A 153 -2.68 5.26 5.85
CA LEU A 153 -3.21 4.50 4.73
C LEU A 153 -4.60 5.06 4.39
N LEU A 154 -4.72 5.64 3.21
CA LEU A 154 -6.02 6.01 2.67
C LEU A 154 -6.65 4.80 2.01
N TRP A 155 -7.85 4.44 2.45
CA TRP A 155 -8.65 3.37 1.86
C TRP A 155 -9.84 3.93 1.11
N ALA A 156 -9.98 3.57 -0.16
CA ALA A 156 -11.03 4.12 -1.02
C ALA A 156 -11.59 3.07 -1.99
N ALA A 157 -12.85 3.27 -2.38
CA ALA A 157 -13.47 2.61 -3.53
C ALA A 157 -13.37 3.51 -4.78
N PRO A 158 -13.35 2.96 -6.01
CA PRO A 158 -13.21 3.74 -7.23
C PRO A 158 -14.39 4.69 -7.48
N MET A 159 -15.53 4.45 -6.83
CA MET A 159 -16.71 5.29 -6.88
C MET A 159 -17.65 4.98 -5.72
N ARG A 160 -18.54 5.89 -5.41
CA ARG A 160 -19.66 5.63 -4.49
C ARG A 160 -20.80 4.93 -5.23
N THR A 161 -21.20 3.77 -4.74
CA THR A 161 -22.37 3.01 -5.24
C THR A 161 -23.49 2.99 -4.22
N LYS A 162 -24.72 2.70 -4.66
CA LYS A 162 -25.89 2.51 -3.79
C LYS A 162 -26.61 1.22 -4.20
N PRO A 163 -26.58 0.15 -3.37
CA PRO A 163 -25.81 0.01 -2.12
C PRO A 163 -24.30 0.05 -2.36
N LEU A 164 -23.50 0.22 -1.28
CA LEU A 164 -22.06 0.18 -1.37
C LEU A 164 -21.59 -1.20 -1.87
N ALA A 165 -20.82 -1.22 -2.96
CA ALA A 165 -20.42 -2.45 -3.63
C ALA A 165 -19.00 -2.92 -3.25
N HIS A 166 -18.20 -2.08 -2.58
CA HIS A 166 -16.83 -2.42 -2.23
C HIS A 166 -16.76 -3.62 -1.30
N ARG A 167 -15.70 -4.45 -1.48
CA ARG A 167 -15.46 -5.58 -0.60
C ARG A 167 -14.88 -5.13 0.72
N PHE A 168 -15.49 -5.58 1.81
CA PHE A 168 -14.94 -5.50 3.15
C PHE A 168 -15.27 -6.79 3.92
N ASN A 169 -14.27 -7.51 4.32
CA ASN A 169 -14.39 -8.79 5.04
C ASN A 169 -14.59 -8.54 6.54
N TYR A 170 -15.69 -7.86 6.89
CA TYR A 170 -15.98 -7.39 8.24
C TYR A 170 -15.89 -8.49 9.31
N ARG A 171 -16.44 -9.68 9.03
CA ARG A 171 -16.46 -10.79 9.98
C ARG A 171 -15.06 -11.29 10.29
N ASP A 172 -14.21 -11.41 9.27
CA ASP A 172 -12.81 -11.83 9.41
C ASP A 172 -12.01 -10.79 10.19
N MET A 173 -12.19 -9.50 9.87
CA MET A 173 -11.53 -8.43 10.60
C MET A 173 -11.97 -8.39 12.06
N LYS A 174 -13.25 -8.62 12.34
CA LYS A 174 -13.76 -8.72 13.71
C LYS A 174 -13.17 -9.93 14.45
N ALA A 175 -13.09 -11.09 13.80
CA ALA A 175 -12.48 -12.28 14.40
C ALA A 175 -11.00 -12.08 14.72
N ARG A 176 -10.22 -11.51 13.79
CA ARG A 176 -8.81 -11.15 13.98
C ARG A 176 -8.59 -10.14 15.10
N ASN A 177 -9.61 -9.37 15.46
CA ASN A 177 -9.59 -8.39 16.55
C ASN A 177 -10.30 -8.88 17.82
N GLY A 178 -10.18 -10.16 18.12
CA GLY A 178 -10.73 -10.75 19.34
C GLY A 178 -12.26 -10.64 19.48
N GLY A 179 -12.99 -10.71 18.35
CA GLY A 179 -14.44 -10.60 18.31
C GLY A 179 -15.00 -9.18 18.41
N LYS A 180 -14.15 -8.15 18.45
CA LYS A 180 -14.54 -6.74 18.47
C LYS A 180 -14.32 -6.09 17.10
N GLN A 181 -15.10 -5.06 16.79
CA GLN A 181 -14.92 -4.28 15.57
C GLN A 181 -13.52 -3.64 15.54
N MET A 182 -12.77 -3.85 14.45
CA MET A 182 -11.46 -3.25 14.26
C MET A 182 -11.61 -1.75 14.01
N ARG A 183 -10.72 -0.95 14.60
CA ARG A 183 -10.67 0.50 14.44
C ARG A 183 -9.65 0.89 13.35
N ASP A 184 -9.65 2.14 12.99
CA ASP A 184 -8.75 2.76 11.99
C ASP A 184 -7.41 3.25 12.57
N LEU A 185 -7.16 3.03 13.84
CA LEU A 185 -5.84 3.12 14.44
C LEU A 185 -5.23 1.71 14.50
N TRP A 186 -4.18 1.49 13.72
CA TRP A 186 -3.50 0.21 13.63
C TRP A 186 -2.16 0.27 14.34
N GLU A 187 -2.14 -0.33 15.51
CA GLU A 187 -0.92 -0.69 16.21
C GLU A 187 -0.76 -2.21 16.04
N VAL A 188 0.45 -2.71 15.82
CA VAL A 188 0.68 -4.14 15.69
C VAL A 188 1.71 -4.55 16.73
N ALA A 189 1.27 -5.28 17.74
CA ALA A 189 2.14 -5.99 18.66
C ALA A 189 2.34 -7.44 18.18
N GLU A 190 3.50 -8.00 18.43
CA GLU A 190 3.72 -9.43 18.32
C GLU A 190 2.92 -10.13 19.43
N ARG A 191 1.90 -10.92 19.04
CA ARG A 191 1.04 -11.83 19.82
C ARG A 191 0.29 -11.23 21.01
N PRO A 192 -1.05 -11.38 21.07
CA PRO A 192 -1.80 -11.14 22.28
C PRO A 192 -1.49 -12.24 23.31
N GLU A 193 -1.21 -11.84 24.54
CA GLU A 193 -1.30 -12.75 25.68
C GLU A 193 -2.74 -13.29 25.78
N PRO A 194 -2.94 -14.58 26.07
CA PRO A 194 -4.27 -15.15 26.24
C PRO A 194 -5.00 -14.45 27.41
N GLY A 195 -6.11 -13.79 27.12
CA GLY A 195 -6.95 -13.10 28.10
C GLY A 195 -6.75 -11.60 28.26
N GLY A 196 -5.85 -10.97 27.51
CA GLY A 196 -5.59 -9.53 27.54
C GLY A 196 -6.65 -8.69 26.83
N ALA A 197 -7.10 -7.60 27.49
CA ALA A 197 -7.97 -6.59 26.90
C ALA A 197 -7.29 -5.92 25.70
N GLN A 198 -8.07 -5.72 24.66
CA GLN A 198 -7.85 -4.89 23.45
C GLN A 198 -6.40 -4.43 23.25
N VAL A 199 -5.61 -5.30 22.64
CA VAL A 199 -4.23 -4.98 22.29
C VAL A 199 -4.24 -4.22 20.98
N VAL A 200 -3.88 -2.97 21.06
CA VAL A 200 -3.44 -2.17 19.92
C VAL A 200 -2.09 -2.76 19.50
N TRP A 201 -1.94 -3.17 18.25
CA TRP A 201 -0.79 -3.97 17.80
C TRP A 201 0.27 -3.05 17.17
N PRO A 202 1.40 -2.74 17.86
CA PRO A 202 2.47 -1.98 17.22
C PRO A 202 3.10 -2.81 16.07
N LEU A 203 3.08 -2.29 14.85
CA LEU A 203 3.84 -2.83 13.72
C LEU A 203 5.20 -2.14 13.67
N PRO A 204 6.27 -2.77 14.15
CA PRO A 204 7.60 -2.25 13.92
C PRO A 204 7.89 -2.21 12.42
N THR A 205 8.79 -1.32 12.03
CA THR A 205 9.38 -1.39 10.68
C THR A 205 10.07 -2.74 10.49
N PRO A 206 10.12 -3.28 9.24
CA PRO A 206 10.67 -4.61 8.99
C PRO A 206 12.04 -4.84 9.62
N GLY A 207 12.13 -5.89 10.42
CA GLY A 207 13.36 -6.30 11.08
C GLY A 207 14.33 -7.07 10.15
N PRO A 208 15.52 -7.45 10.63
CA PRO A 208 16.49 -8.21 9.83
C PRO A 208 15.93 -9.53 9.27
N ARG A 209 15.00 -10.17 9.96
CA ARG A 209 14.36 -11.43 9.55
C ARG A 209 13.42 -11.28 8.35
N GLU A 210 12.93 -10.06 8.08
CA GLU A 210 12.10 -9.76 6.91
C GLU A 210 12.93 -9.23 5.71
N LYS A 211 14.24 -9.02 5.89
CA LYS A 211 15.16 -8.43 4.88
C LYS A 211 16.15 -9.45 4.34
N ILE A 212 15.72 -10.71 4.22
CA ILE A 212 16.59 -11.83 3.82
C ILE A 212 17.01 -11.80 2.35
N HIS A 213 16.22 -11.13 1.48
CA HIS A 213 16.49 -11.02 0.05
C HIS A 213 17.08 -9.65 -0.37
N GLY A 214 17.60 -8.89 0.59
CA GLY A 214 18.18 -7.57 0.34
C GLY A 214 17.59 -6.47 1.23
N ARG A 215 18.17 -5.26 1.12
CA ARG A 215 17.73 -4.09 1.90
C ARG A 215 17.01 -3.10 1.00
N HIS A 216 15.69 -3.17 0.95
CA HIS A 216 14.92 -2.10 0.36
C HIS A 216 14.67 -0.98 1.40
N PRO A 217 14.90 0.30 1.08
CA PRO A 217 14.89 1.38 2.08
C PRO A 217 13.50 1.67 2.64
N THR A 218 12.43 1.28 1.93
CA THR A 218 11.03 1.58 2.28
C THR A 218 10.17 0.33 2.40
N GLN A 219 10.76 -0.86 2.63
CA GLN A 219 9.99 -2.10 2.79
C GLN A 219 8.89 -1.95 3.84
N LYS A 220 7.66 -2.32 3.48
CA LYS A 220 6.52 -2.39 4.42
C LYS A 220 6.51 -3.70 5.20
N PRO A 221 6.01 -3.72 6.44
CA PRO A 221 5.87 -4.95 7.21
C PRO A 221 4.88 -5.92 6.53
N LEU A 222 5.23 -7.20 6.50
CA LEU A 222 4.37 -8.24 5.93
C LEU A 222 2.98 -8.26 6.61
N ALA A 223 2.94 -8.19 7.93
CA ALA A 223 1.69 -8.21 8.69
C ALA A 223 0.74 -7.03 8.37
N LEU A 224 1.26 -5.88 7.93
CA LEU A 224 0.45 -4.76 7.44
C LEU A 224 -0.26 -5.16 6.15
N LEU A 225 0.49 -5.72 5.19
CA LEU A 225 -0.04 -6.12 3.87
C LEU A 225 -1.00 -7.30 4.00
N GLU A 226 -0.70 -8.28 4.85
CA GLU A 226 -1.62 -9.39 5.16
C GLU A 226 -2.98 -8.88 5.66
N ARG A 227 -2.97 -7.83 6.51
CA ARG A 227 -4.20 -7.23 7.02
C ARG A 227 -4.97 -6.50 5.91
N VAL A 228 -4.30 -5.70 5.08
CA VAL A 228 -4.90 -5.01 3.92
C VAL A 228 -5.56 -6.02 2.97
N ILE A 229 -4.84 -7.07 2.61
CA ILE A 229 -5.30 -8.12 1.69
C ILE A 229 -6.49 -8.87 2.30
N ALA A 230 -6.38 -9.29 3.57
CA ALA A 230 -7.47 -9.97 4.25
C ALA A 230 -8.73 -9.11 4.39
N ALA A 231 -8.57 -7.79 4.61
CA ALA A 231 -9.72 -6.88 4.73
C ALA A 231 -10.48 -6.70 3.41
N SER A 232 -9.79 -6.66 2.28
CA SER A 232 -10.32 -6.08 1.04
C SER A 232 -10.30 -7.02 -0.17
N SER A 233 -9.95 -8.30 -0.01
CA SER A 233 -9.89 -9.26 -1.12
C SER A 233 -10.36 -10.65 -0.70
N ALA A 234 -10.63 -11.51 -1.68
CA ALA A 234 -10.91 -12.93 -1.51
C ALA A 234 -9.87 -13.78 -2.27
N GLU A 235 -9.84 -15.07 -1.96
CA GLU A 235 -9.01 -16.04 -2.69
C GLU A 235 -9.28 -15.97 -4.21
N GLY A 236 -8.24 -16.02 -5.02
CA GLY A 236 -8.28 -15.89 -6.47
C GLY A 236 -8.47 -14.47 -7.01
N ASP A 237 -8.70 -13.45 -6.16
CA ASP A 237 -8.75 -12.04 -6.56
C ASP A 237 -7.38 -11.57 -7.08
N LEU A 238 -7.41 -10.58 -7.98
CA LEU A 238 -6.20 -9.93 -8.50
C LEU A 238 -5.83 -8.72 -7.65
N VAL A 239 -4.64 -8.79 -7.05
CA VAL A 239 -3.98 -7.68 -6.33
C VAL A 239 -2.94 -7.06 -7.23
N VAL A 240 -2.93 -5.74 -7.34
CA VAL A 240 -1.93 -4.99 -8.12
C VAL A 240 -1.19 -4.00 -7.22
N ASP A 241 0.14 -3.94 -7.36
CA ASP A 241 0.98 -2.94 -6.70
C ASP A 241 1.78 -2.18 -7.77
N PRO A 242 1.42 -0.91 -8.06
CA PRO A 242 2.11 -0.11 -9.07
C PRO A 242 3.47 0.43 -8.60
N PHE A 243 3.83 0.24 -7.34
CA PHE A 243 5.09 0.68 -6.74
C PHE A 243 5.68 -0.43 -5.87
N THR A 244 5.82 -1.61 -6.46
CA THR A 244 6.09 -2.89 -5.75
C THR A 244 7.31 -2.88 -4.84
N GLY A 245 8.36 -2.15 -5.20
CA GLY A 245 9.57 -2.05 -4.38
C GLY A 245 10.16 -3.42 -4.01
N SER A 246 10.09 -3.80 -2.73
CA SER A 246 10.60 -5.08 -2.22
C SER A 246 9.70 -6.30 -2.46
N GLY A 247 8.55 -6.14 -3.11
CA GLY A 247 7.60 -7.23 -3.37
C GLY A 247 6.79 -7.71 -2.17
N THR A 248 6.79 -7.02 -1.03
CA THR A 248 6.08 -7.47 0.18
C THR A 248 4.59 -7.65 -0.05
N THR A 249 3.96 -6.78 -0.85
CA THR A 249 2.55 -6.92 -1.25
C THR A 249 2.30 -8.22 -2.00
N GLY A 250 3.21 -8.58 -2.91
CA GLY A 250 3.14 -9.84 -3.66
C GLY A 250 3.25 -11.06 -2.77
N VAL A 251 4.21 -11.06 -1.83
CA VAL A 251 4.36 -12.14 -0.85
C VAL A 251 3.06 -12.31 -0.06
N ALA A 252 2.50 -11.24 0.50
CA ALA A 252 1.25 -11.29 1.26
C ALA A 252 0.07 -11.78 0.40
N ALA A 253 -0.01 -11.36 -0.86
CA ALA A 253 -1.07 -11.75 -1.79
C ALA A 253 -1.01 -13.24 -2.11
N VAL A 254 0.15 -13.73 -2.52
CA VAL A 254 0.36 -15.13 -2.90
C VAL A 254 0.15 -16.07 -1.71
N MET A 255 0.70 -15.74 -0.54
CA MET A 255 0.48 -16.51 0.70
C MET A 255 -1.00 -16.62 1.07
N ALA A 256 -1.78 -15.62 0.72
CA ALA A 256 -3.23 -15.60 0.97
C ALA A 256 -4.07 -16.18 -0.20
N GLY A 257 -3.47 -16.81 -1.19
CA GLY A 257 -4.17 -17.42 -2.34
C GLY A 257 -4.71 -16.40 -3.35
N ARG A 258 -4.17 -15.18 -3.38
CA ARG A 258 -4.51 -14.15 -4.37
C ARG A 258 -3.54 -14.18 -5.53
N ARG A 259 -3.98 -13.69 -6.68
CA ARG A 259 -3.08 -13.41 -7.81
C ARG A 259 -2.45 -12.04 -7.60
N PHE A 260 -1.24 -11.86 -8.12
CA PHE A 260 -0.48 -10.62 -7.91
C PHE A 260 0.18 -10.13 -9.19
N LEU A 261 0.10 -8.83 -9.42
CA LEU A 261 0.89 -8.11 -10.42
C LEU A 261 1.60 -6.95 -9.75
N GLY A 262 2.93 -6.95 -9.79
CA GLY A 262 3.78 -5.87 -9.31
C GLY A 262 4.48 -5.13 -10.44
N VAL A 263 4.65 -3.81 -10.30
CA VAL A 263 5.36 -2.97 -11.25
C VAL A 263 6.44 -2.16 -10.54
#